data_6e480caf42a0abdae683367ac340180d
#
_entry.id   6e480caf42a0abdae683367ac340180d
#
_cell.length_a   1.000
_cell.length_b   1.000
_cell.length_c   1.000
_cell.angle_alpha   90.00
_cell.angle_beta   90.00
_cell.angle_gamma   90.00
#
_symmetry.space_group_name_H-M   'P 1'
#
loop_
_entity.id
_entity.type
_entity.pdbx_description
1 polymer ?
#
loop_
_entity_poly.entity_id
_entity_poly.type
_entity_poly.pdbx_seq_one_letter_code
_entity_poly.pdbx_strand_id
1 'polypeptide(L)'
;MSRSRGSVSVEMAILAPAFLLLIATAIGFGRIAVAANAIDLAAHDAARAASISRTGPAAAGNAQAAATGVLDQQGLDCVGGPQVAPDVNGFARADLALVFVSVTITCEVSLTDIALPGLPGSRVLTTTFVSPIDIFRERR
;
A
#
# COMPACT_ATOMS: atom_id res chain seq x y z
N MET A 1 -20.19 -51.52 23.75
CA MET A 1 -19.88 -50.10 23.95
C MET A 1 -18.79 -49.63 23.01
N SER A 2 -19.09 -49.32 21.74
CA SER A 2 -18.11 -48.83 20.75
C SER A 2 -18.75 -47.98 19.62
N ARG A 3 -19.79 -47.20 19.92
CA ARG A 3 -20.48 -46.35 18.91
C ARG A 3 -19.93 -44.90 18.81
N SER A 4 -19.04 -44.47 19.70
CA SER A 4 -18.56 -43.07 19.74
C SER A 4 -17.28 -42.80 18.90
N ARG A 5 -16.59 -43.83 18.40
CA ARG A 5 -15.36 -43.63 17.58
C ARG A 5 -15.62 -43.16 16.14
N GLY A 6 -16.77 -43.48 15.57
CA GLY A 6 -17.16 -43.06 14.23
C GLY A 6 -17.68 -41.62 14.15
N SER A 7 -18.27 -41.10 15.22
CA SER A 7 -18.86 -39.76 15.28
C SER A 7 -17.77 -38.66 15.24
N VAL A 8 -16.70 -38.81 16.02
CA VAL A 8 -15.59 -37.84 16.08
C VAL A 8 -14.85 -37.73 14.75
N SER A 9 -14.71 -38.85 14.03
CA SER A 9 -14.02 -38.88 12.74
C SER A 9 -14.81 -38.14 11.65
N VAL A 10 -16.12 -38.27 11.64
CA VAL A 10 -17.01 -37.54 10.70
C VAL A 10 -17.09 -36.05 11.04
N GLU A 11 -17.12 -35.72 12.32
CA GLU A 11 -17.14 -34.34 12.81
C GLU A 11 -15.85 -33.60 12.45
N MET A 12 -14.66 -34.24 12.60
CA MET A 12 -13.38 -33.71 12.17
C MET A 12 -13.30 -33.56 10.64
N ALA A 13 -13.88 -34.46 9.87
CA ALA A 13 -13.87 -34.40 8.42
C ALA A 13 -14.66 -33.17 7.88
N ILE A 14 -15.67 -32.73 8.60
CA ILE A 14 -16.48 -31.54 8.24
C ILE A 14 -15.80 -30.25 8.76
N LEU A 15 -15.23 -30.28 9.96
CA LEU A 15 -14.60 -29.12 10.57
C LEU A 15 -13.25 -28.75 9.93
N ALA A 16 -12.46 -29.71 9.49
CA ALA A 16 -11.13 -29.46 8.95
C ALA A 16 -11.14 -28.52 7.72
N PRO A 17 -11.97 -28.72 6.69
CA PRO A 17 -12.03 -27.80 5.56
C PRO A 17 -12.52 -26.39 5.98
N ALA A 18 -13.44 -26.28 6.93
CA ALA A 18 -13.89 -24.99 7.44
C ALA A 18 -12.77 -24.22 8.15
N PHE A 19 -11.96 -24.92 8.97
CA PHE A 19 -10.79 -24.31 9.62
C PHE A 19 -9.73 -23.88 8.61
N LEU A 20 -9.43 -24.69 7.61
CA LEU A 20 -8.47 -24.34 6.56
C LEU A 20 -8.91 -23.10 5.79
N LEU A 21 -10.20 -22.98 5.48
CA LEU A 21 -10.77 -21.85 4.79
C LEU A 21 -10.69 -20.57 5.65
N LEU A 22 -10.92 -20.69 6.95
CA LEU A 22 -10.80 -19.58 7.91
C LEU A 22 -9.34 -19.10 8.01
N ILE A 23 -8.38 -20.02 8.12
CA ILE A 23 -6.95 -19.67 8.18
C ILE A 23 -6.51 -19.01 6.87
N ALA A 24 -6.88 -19.57 5.72
CA ALA A 24 -6.52 -19.00 4.43
C ALA A 24 -7.10 -17.59 4.23
N THR A 25 -8.33 -17.37 4.68
CA THR A 25 -8.98 -16.05 4.68
C THR A 25 -8.24 -15.06 5.58
N ALA A 26 -7.87 -15.47 6.79
CA ALA A 26 -7.10 -14.63 7.71
C ALA A 26 -5.73 -14.23 7.15
N ILE A 27 -5.03 -15.15 6.48
CA ILE A 27 -3.76 -14.86 5.81
C ILE A 27 -3.97 -13.87 4.66
N GLY A 28 -5.02 -14.03 3.86
CA GLY A 28 -5.35 -13.13 2.75
C GLY A 28 -5.58 -11.69 3.22
N PHE A 29 -6.39 -11.50 4.24
CA PHE A 29 -6.63 -10.17 4.83
C PHE A 29 -5.37 -9.59 5.47
N GLY A 30 -4.57 -10.41 6.14
CA GLY A 30 -3.30 -9.99 6.72
C GLY A 30 -2.34 -9.43 5.66
N ARG A 31 -2.21 -10.08 4.51
CA ARG A 31 -1.39 -9.59 3.38
C ARG A 31 -1.87 -8.25 2.84
N ILE A 32 -3.19 -8.09 2.66
CA ILE A 32 -3.77 -6.83 2.19
C ILE A 32 -3.47 -5.71 3.19
N ALA A 33 -3.59 -5.96 4.49
CA ALA A 33 -3.31 -4.98 5.54
C ALA A 33 -1.83 -4.58 5.56
N VAL A 34 -0.90 -5.54 5.41
CA VAL A 34 0.54 -5.26 5.33
C VAL A 34 0.86 -4.43 4.08
N ALA A 35 0.27 -4.78 2.93
CA ALA A 35 0.46 -4.02 1.71
C ALA A 35 -0.10 -2.59 1.82
N ALA A 36 -1.26 -2.41 2.43
CA ALA A 36 -1.83 -1.09 2.66
C ALA A 36 -0.91 -0.21 3.52
N ASN A 37 -0.38 -0.76 4.63
CA ASN A 37 0.57 -0.06 5.49
C ASN A 37 1.87 0.32 4.75
N ALA A 38 2.38 -0.55 3.87
CA ALA A 38 3.56 -0.27 3.07
C ALA A 38 3.33 0.90 2.09
N ILE A 39 2.17 0.94 1.45
CA ILE A 39 1.78 2.01 0.52
C ILE A 39 1.56 3.32 1.28
N ASP A 40 0.95 3.30 2.46
CA ASP A 40 0.76 4.48 3.31
C ASP A 40 2.10 5.08 3.73
N LEU A 41 3.04 4.24 4.17
CA LEU A 41 4.41 4.67 4.51
C LEU A 41 5.12 5.27 3.30
N ALA A 42 5.02 4.62 2.14
CA ALA A 42 5.62 5.11 0.90
C ALA A 42 5.05 6.47 0.49
N ALA A 43 3.73 6.69 0.60
CA ALA A 43 3.09 7.96 0.28
C ALA A 43 3.53 9.08 1.25
N HIS A 44 3.64 8.75 2.54
CA HIS A 44 4.13 9.68 3.56
C HIS A 44 5.55 10.14 3.26
N ASP A 45 6.48 9.20 3.02
CA ASP A 45 7.87 9.50 2.77
C ASP A 45 8.07 10.22 1.42
N ALA A 46 7.30 9.84 0.40
CA ALA A 46 7.30 10.50 -0.89
C ALA A 46 6.83 11.96 -0.79
N ALA A 47 5.74 12.23 -0.08
CA ALA A 47 5.24 13.58 0.11
C ALA A 47 6.22 14.45 0.93
N ARG A 48 6.88 13.86 1.93
CA ARG A 48 7.92 14.53 2.69
C ARG A 48 9.14 14.85 1.82
N ALA A 49 9.63 13.89 1.03
CA ALA A 49 10.75 14.10 0.11
C ALA A 49 10.42 15.18 -0.95
N ALA A 50 9.19 15.22 -1.42
CA ALA A 50 8.70 16.26 -2.32
C ALA A 50 8.70 17.63 -1.63
N SER A 51 8.18 17.73 -0.42
CA SER A 51 7.96 19.01 0.30
C SER A 51 9.25 19.77 0.60
N ILE A 52 10.37 19.08 0.79
CA ILE A 52 11.69 19.68 1.04
C ILE A 52 12.45 19.99 -0.26
N SER A 53 11.94 19.64 -1.42
CA SER A 53 12.57 19.88 -2.72
C SER A 53 12.49 21.35 -3.12
N ARG A 54 13.44 21.84 -3.90
CA ARG A 54 13.51 23.26 -4.28
C ARG A 54 12.64 23.65 -5.47
N THR A 55 12.36 22.71 -6.36
CA THR A 55 11.60 22.93 -7.59
C THR A 55 10.58 21.83 -7.79
N GLY A 56 9.50 22.10 -8.53
CA GLY A 56 8.47 21.11 -8.85
C GLY A 56 9.02 19.84 -9.52
N PRO A 57 9.87 19.96 -10.58
CA PRO A 57 10.46 18.78 -11.20
C PRO A 57 11.34 17.95 -10.24
N ALA A 58 12.14 18.61 -9.37
CA ALA A 58 12.91 17.90 -8.36
C ALA A 58 12.00 17.23 -7.32
N ALA A 59 10.91 17.87 -6.92
CA ALA A 59 9.92 17.32 -6.00
C ALA A 59 9.29 16.04 -6.58
N ALA A 60 8.91 16.07 -7.85
CA ALA A 60 8.36 14.90 -8.53
C ALA A 60 9.36 13.74 -8.58
N GLY A 61 10.62 14.00 -8.95
CA GLY A 61 11.67 12.99 -8.99
C GLY A 61 11.99 12.39 -7.61
N ASN A 62 12.10 13.24 -6.58
CA ASN A 62 12.37 12.80 -5.22
C ASN A 62 11.19 12.01 -4.61
N ALA A 63 9.95 12.40 -4.92
CA ALA A 63 8.76 11.64 -4.52
C ALA A 63 8.77 10.23 -5.13
N GLN A 64 9.06 10.13 -6.43
CA GLN A 64 9.15 8.86 -7.13
C GLN A 64 10.23 7.95 -6.51
N ALA A 65 11.43 8.49 -6.31
CA ALA A 65 12.55 7.73 -5.74
C ALA A 65 12.27 7.28 -4.30
N ALA A 66 11.69 8.14 -3.46
CA ALA A 66 11.32 7.80 -2.09
C ALA A 66 10.24 6.71 -2.04
N ALA A 67 9.18 6.86 -2.85
CA ALA A 67 8.10 5.87 -2.90
C ALA A 67 8.61 4.48 -3.31
N THR A 68 9.37 4.39 -4.40
CA THR A 68 9.93 3.11 -4.87
C THR A 68 10.89 2.51 -3.85
N GLY A 69 11.76 3.32 -3.24
CA GLY A 69 12.69 2.86 -2.23
C GLY A 69 12.00 2.27 -0.99
N VAL A 70 10.90 2.86 -0.53
CA VAL A 70 10.13 2.33 0.61
C VAL A 70 9.42 1.04 0.23
N LEU A 71 8.80 0.97 -0.95
CA LEU A 71 8.10 -0.24 -1.41
C LEU A 71 9.07 -1.41 -1.57
N ASP A 72 10.27 -1.17 -2.12
CA ASP A 72 11.33 -2.16 -2.25
C ASP A 72 11.82 -2.66 -0.87
N GLN A 73 12.02 -1.74 0.09
CA GLN A 73 12.40 -2.09 1.47
C GLN A 73 11.34 -2.91 2.19
N GLN A 74 10.06 -2.67 1.90
CA GLN A 74 8.95 -3.44 2.44
C GLN A 74 8.72 -4.77 1.69
N GLY A 75 9.43 -5.00 0.59
CA GLY A 75 9.27 -6.19 -0.24
C GLY A 75 7.89 -6.26 -0.90
N LEU A 76 7.29 -5.10 -1.21
CA LEU A 76 5.99 -5.05 -1.87
C LEU A 76 6.17 -4.88 -3.38
N ASP A 77 5.88 -5.95 -4.11
CA ASP A 77 5.86 -5.96 -5.57
C ASP A 77 4.47 -5.58 -6.08
N CYS A 78 4.37 -4.47 -6.80
CA CYS A 78 3.16 -4.06 -7.49
C CYS A 78 3.11 -4.69 -8.89
N VAL A 79 1.98 -5.25 -9.27
CA VAL A 79 1.76 -5.76 -10.64
C VAL A 79 1.83 -4.59 -11.62
N GLY A 80 2.76 -4.66 -12.56
CA GLY A 80 3.01 -3.56 -13.51
C GLY A 80 3.78 -2.37 -12.93
N GLY A 81 4.28 -2.48 -11.69
CA GLY A 81 5.00 -1.41 -10.98
C GLY A 81 4.09 -0.43 -10.25
N PRO A 82 4.63 0.27 -9.22
CA PRO A 82 3.89 1.28 -8.49
C PRO A 82 3.65 2.53 -9.36
N GLN A 83 2.42 3.03 -9.35
CA GLN A 83 2.09 4.31 -9.97
C GLN A 83 2.18 5.40 -8.92
N VAL A 84 3.12 6.31 -9.08
CA VAL A 84 3.35 7.45 -8.18
C VAL A 84 2.95 8.72 -8.91
N ALA A 85 1.94 9.41 -8.42
CA ALA A 85 1.40 10.64 -8.99
C ALA A 85 1.57 11.81 -8.01
N PRO A 86 2.70 12.55 -8.08
CA PRO A 86 2.93 13.74 -7.27
C PRO A 86 2.21 14.95 -7.88
N ASP A 87 1.39 15.62 -7.08
CA ASP A 87 0.86 16.95 -7.41
C ASP A 87 1.81 18.02 -6.84
N VAL A 88 2.57 18.62 -7.74
CA VAL A 88 3.58 19.65 -7.45
C VAL A 88 3.13 21.06 -7.83
N ASN A 89 1.86 21.27 -8.15
CA ASN A 89 1.31 22.58 -8.57
C ASN A 89 1.54 23.66 -7.51
N GLY A 90 1.65 23.28 -6.24
CA GLY A 90 1.98 24.18 -5.15
C GLY A 90 3.32 24.91 -5.34
N PHE A 91 4.26 24.32 -6.08
CA PHE A 91 5.57 24.96 -6.33
C PHE A 91 5.49 26.17 -7.28
N ALA A 92 4.47 26.24 -8.11
CA ALA A 92 4.27 27.35 -9.05
C ALA A 92 3.64 28.58 -8.42
N ARG A 93 3.10 28.47 -7.19
CA ARG A 93 2.49 29.60 -6.48
C ARG A 93 3.55 30.45 -5.81
N ALA A 94 3.46 31.77 -6.02
CA ALA A 94 4.38 32.76 -5.47
C ALA A 94 3.86 33.44 -4.20
N ASP A 95 2.60 33.19 -3.84
CA ASP A 95 1.93 33.77 -2.67
C ASP A 95 2.45 33.12 -1.38
N LEU A 96 2.49 33.91 -0.31
CA LEU A 96 2.92 33.49 1.04
C LEU A 96 1.89 32.59 1.76
N ALA A 97 0.92 32.05 1.04
CA ALA A 97 -0.07 31.13 1.58
C ALA A 97 0.56 29.76 1.87
N LEU A 98 0.00 29.05 2.84
CA LEU A 98 0.36 27.66 3.10
C LEU A 98 0.10 26.84 1.83
N VAL A 99 1.17 26.37 1.24
CA VAL A 99 1.13 25.57 0.01
C VAL A 99 1.45 24.13 0.35
N PHE A 100 0.75 23.21 -0.27
CA PHE A 100 0.87 21.78 -0.03
C PHE A 100 1.34 21.06 -1.29
N VAL A 101 2.04 19.98 -1.10
CA VAL A 101 2.31 18.95 -2.11
C VAL A 101 1.55 17.70 -1.71
N SER A 102 0.92 17.04 -2.66
CA SER A 102 0.30 15.74 -2.42
C SER A 102 0.92 14.67 -3.31
N VAL A 103 1.02 13.46 -2.79
CA VAL A 103 1.49 12.31 -3.54
C VAL A 103 0.47 11.19 -3.41
N THR A 104 -0.03 10.74 -4.55
CA THR A 104 -0.92 9.58 -4.63
C THR A 104 -0.13 8.39 -5.13
N ILE A 105 -0.21 7.28 -4.42
CA ILE A 105 0.40 6.01 -4.82
C ILE A 105 -0.71 5.00 -5.07
N THR A 106 -0.64 4.35 -6.23
CA THR A 106 -1.52 3.24 -6.58
C THR A 106 -0.69 2.01 -6.87
N CYS A 107 -1.02 0.90 -6.22
CA CYS A 107 -0.34 -0.38 -6.35
C CYS A 107 -1.37 -1.50 -6.50
N GLU A 108 -1.24 -2.31 -7.53
CA GLU A 108 -2.00 -3.53 -7.67
C GLU A 108 -1.22 -4.68 -7.04
N VAL A 109 -1.79 -5.28 -5.99
CA VAL A 109 -1.20 -6.38 -5.24
C VAL A 109 -1.78 -7.70 -5.75
N SER A 110 -0.90 -8.64 -6.12
CA SER A 110 -1.31 -9.99 -6.52
C SER A 110 -1.74 -10.82 -5.31
N LEU A 111 -2.85 -11.53 -5.46
CA LEU A 111 -3.40 -12.48 -4.48
C LEU A 111 -3.52 -13.89 -5.08
N THR A 112 -2.89 -14.12 -6.25
CA THR A 112 -3.05 -15.38 -7.02
C THR A 112 -2.45 -16.60 -6.31
N ASP A 113 -1.52 -16.39 -5.41
CA ASP A 113 -0.91 -17.44 -4.57
C ASP A 113 -1.82 -17.88 -3.39
N ILE A 114 -2.90 -17.13 -3.13
CA ILE A 114 -3.94 -17.49 -2.17
C ILE A 114 -5.14 -18.03 -2.94
N ALA A 115 -5.10 -19.32 -3.23
CA ALA A 115 -6.17 -20.02 -3.98
C ALA A 115 -7.45 -20.15 -3.12
N LEU A 116 -8.14 -19.02 -2.87
CA LEU A 116 -9.43 -19.00 -2.20
C LEU A 116 -10.55 -18.83 -3.23
N PRO A 117 -11.53 -19.76 -3.26
CA PRO A 117 -12.70 -19.62 -4.12
C PRO A 117 -13.46 -18.31 -3.80
N GLY A 118 -13.62 -17.45 -4.81
CA GLY A 118 -14.35 -16.20 -4.67
C GLY A 118 -13.50 -14.96 -4.30
N LEU A 119 -12.17 -15.08 -4.10
CA LEU A 119 -11.29 -13.93 -4.03
C LEU A 119 -10.83 -13.51 -5.45
N PRO A 120 -10.80 -12.19 -5.73
CA PRO A 120 -10.17 -11.70 -6.96
C PRO A 120 -8.66 -12.00 -6.92
N GLY A 121 -8.07 -12.30 -8.09
CA GLY A 121 -6.65 -12.63 -8.21
C GLY A 121 -5.71 -11.46 -7.92
N SER A 122 -6.23 -10.22 -7.87
CA SER A 122 -5.47 -9.02 -7.52
C SER A 122 -6.36 -7.99 -6.81
N ARG A 123 -5.74 -7.04 -6.11
CA ARG A 123 -6.41 -5.91 -5.48
C ARG A 123 -5.62 -4.64 -5.71
N VAL A 124 -6.31 -3.61 -6.20
CA VAL A 124 -5.75 -2.26 -6.32
C VAL A 124 -5.90 -1.53 -4.99
N LEU A 125 -4.79 -1.03 -4.48
CA LEU A 125 -4.70 -0.19 -3.29
C LEU A 125 -4.24 1.19 -3.72
N THR A 126 -4.89 2.24 -3.21
CA THR A 126 -4.54 3.63 -3.49
C THR A 126 -4.54 4.42 -2.19
N THR A 127 -3.50 5.21 -2.00
CA THR A 127 -3.41 6.14 -0.87
C THR A 127 -2.87 7.49 -1.34
N THR A 128 -3.24 8.54 -0.63
CA THR A 128 -2.75 9.90 -0.90
C THR A 128 -2.30 10.53 0.40
N PHE A 129 -1.09 11.09 0.39
CA PHE A 129 -0.57 11.85 1.51
C PHE A 129 -0.27 13.29 1.10
N VAL A 130 -0.52 14.23 2.03
CA VAL A 130 -0.34 15.68 1.80
C VAL A 130 0.69 16.20 2.79
N SER A 131 1.68 16.96 2.29
CA SER A 131 2.71 17.58 3.12
C SER A 131 2.79 19.09 2.83
N PRO A 132 2.93 19.94 3.87
CA PRO A 132 3.14 21.36 3.64
C PRO A 132 4.52 21.60 3.04
N ILE A 133 4.58 22.52 2.09
CA ILE A 133 5.83 22.96 1.49
C ILE A 133 6.50 23.97 2.43
N ASP A 134 7.80 23.79 2.69
CA ASP A 134 8.58 24.74 3.49
C ASP A 134 8.68 26.10 2.78
N ILE A 135 8.09 27.11 3.37
CA ILE A 135 8.05 28.48 2.85
C ILE A 135 9.36 29.26 3.08
N PHE A 136 10.21 28.81 4.01
CA PHE A 136 11.47 29.48 4.38
C PHE A 136 12.67 29.09 3.52
N ARG A 137 12.48 28.17 2.56
CA ARG A 137 13.57 27.79 1.67
C ARG A 137 13.84 28.86 0.61
N GLU A 138 15.13 29.11 0.33
CA GLU A 138 15.52 29.97 -0.76
C GLU A 138 15.02 29.42 -2.13
N ARG A 139 14.19 30.18 -2.78
CA ARG A 139 13.77 29.94 -4.16
C ARG A 139 14.79 30.63 -5.07
N ARG A 140 15.63 29.85 -5.70
CA ARG A 140 16.50 30.30 -6.80
C ARG A 140 15.97 29.74 -8.11
#